data_f7e0103fad3c8b48a61f621d2e985167
#
_entry.id   f7e0103fad3c8b48a61f621d2e985167
#
_cell.length_a   1.000
_cell.length_b   1.000
_cell.length_c   1.000
_cell.angle_alpha   90.00
_cell.angle_beta   90.00
_cell.angle_gamma   90.00
#
_symmetry.space_group_name_H-M   'P 1'
#
loop_
_entity.id
_entity.type
_entity.pdbx_description
1 polymer ?
#
loop_
_entity_poly.entity_id
_entity_poly.type
_entity_poly.pdbx_seq_one_letter_code
_entity_poly.pdbx_strand_id
1 'polypeptide(L)'
;MDLDYLKKLAGIGETPVQPVMSLEQELAKNRREAMMSIMKEAREEEIELQSLPYNFDALQPVLSKENVQYHYSVLSAGYVNRYNNKEGDADFNYGGAKLHNLFWQQFKPAKETSKFDGPIKQTITANYGDLKGLADKLVESAMTIQGSGWVYLTKTGTIKTTPNQSFRSDVFMTIDMWEHSFTDYIPAKDAKAKYITAVLKLIDWNKINRRLES
;
A
#
# COMPACT_ATOMS: atom_id res chain seq x y z
N MET A 1 5.41 -61.75 -32.06
CA MET A 1 5.41 -60.54 -32.86
C MET A 1 5.11 -59.39 -31.90
N ASP A 2 6.04 -58.47 -31.78
CA ASP A 2 6.00 -57.46 -30.74
C ASP A 2 4.98 -56.35 -31.09
N LEU A 3 4.14 -55.99 -30.15
CA LEU A 3 3.07 -54.99 -30.31
C LEU A 3 3.62 -53.59 -30.68
N ASP A 4 4.81 -53.27 -30.19
CA ASP A 4 5.49 -52.00 -30.48
C ASP A 4 6.01 -51.93 -31.91
N TYR A 5 6.40 -53.09 -32.49
CA TYR A 5 6.77 -53.19 -33.89
C TYR A 5 5.58 -53.00 -34.84
N LEU A 6 4.39 -53.50 -34.43
CA LEU A 6 3.15 -53.32 -35.21
C LEU A 6 2.63 -51.87 -35.16
N LYS A 7 2.75 -51.18 -34.01
CA LYS A 7 2.42 -49.75 -33.88
C LYS A 7 3.31 -48.87 -34.75
N LYS A 8 4.59 -49.20 -34.85
CA LYS A 8 5.55 -48.46 -35.66
C LYS A 8 5.30 -48.64 -37.15
N LEU A 9 4.84 -49.82 -37.59
CA LEU A 9 4.44 -50.12 -38.98
C LEU A 9 3.13 -49.45 -39.38
N ALA A 10 2.20 -49.24 -38.42
CA ALA A 10 0.91 -48.60 -38.65
C ALA A 10 0.99 -47.05 -38.61
N GLY A 11 2.17 -46.46 -38.37
CA GLY A 11 2.33 -45.01 -38.32
C GLY A 11 1.54 -44.34 -37.18
N ILE A 12 1.15 -45.13 -36.15
CA ILE A 12 0.45 -44.63 -34.97
C ILE A 12 1.51 -44.05 -34.02
N GLY A 13 1.90 -42.82 -34.28
CA GLY A 13 2.69 -42.04 -33.32
C GLY A 13 1.83 -41.75 -32.09
N GLU A 14 2.39 -41.96 -30.92
CA GLU A 14 1.78 -41.47 -29.66
C GLU A 14 1.66 -39.95 -29.78
N THR A 15 0.44 -39.45 -29.94
CA THR A 15 0.18 -38.03 -29.74
C THR A 15 0.49 -37.72 -28.27
N PRO A 16 1.39 -36.77 -27.97
CA PRO A 16 1.67 -36.44 -26.59
C PRO A 16 0.36 -35.96 -25.93
N VAL A 17 -0.14 -36.75 -24.97
CA VAL A 17 -1.28 -36.34 -24.16
C VAL A 17 -0.81 -35.16 -23.33
N GLN A 18 -1.32 -33.99 -23.67
CA GLN A 18 -1.07 -32.81 -22.85
C GLN A 18 -1.63 -33.06 -21.43
N PRO A 19 -0.88 -32.73 -20.37
CA PRO A 19 -1.38 -32.94 -19.02
C PRO A 19 -2.66 -32.13 -18.82
N VAL A 20 -3.76 -32.80 -18.53
CA VAL A 20 -5.04 -32.18 -18.22
C VAL A 20 -4.86 -31.48 -16.88
N MET A 21 -5.08 -30.17 -16.83
CA MET A 21 -5.04 -29.40 -15.59
C MET A 21 -6.09 -29.96 -14.60
N SER A 22 -5.73 -30.01 -13.31
CA SER A 22 -6.70 -30.36 -12.29
C SER A 22 -7.78 -29.26 -12.16
N LEU A 23 -8.98 -29.64 -11.68
CA LEU A 23 -10.06 -28.68 -11.46
C LEU A 23 -9.62 -27.50 -10.57
N GLU A 24 -8.77 -27.76 -9.58
CA GLU A 24 -8.21 -26.72 -8.71
C GLU A 24 -7.28 -25.76 -9.47
N GLN A 25 -6.46 -26.28 -10.37
CA GLN A 25 -5.57 -25.45 -11.20
C GLN A 25 -6.38 -24.60 -12.19
N GLU A 26 -7.44 -25.12 -12.74
CA GLU A 26 -8.34 -24.40 -13.64
C GLU A 26 -9.11 -23.29 -12.90
N LEU A 27 -9.63 -23.57 -11.71
CA LEU A 27 -10.28 -22.58 -10.83
C LEU A 27 -9.31 -21.49 -10.39
N ALA A 28 -8.07 -21.84 -10.05
CA ALA A 28 -7.04 -20.88 -9.68
C ALA A 28 -6.66 -19.97 -10.87
N LYS A 29 -6.54 -20.54 -12.07
CA LYS A 29 -6.31 -19.81 -13.31
C LYS A 29 -7.44 -18.82 -13.59
N ASN A 30 -8.69 -19.29 -13.56
CA ASN A 30 -9.88 -18.47 -13.82
C ASN A 30 -10.03 -17.32 -12.82
N ARG A 31 -9.75 -17.57 -11.53
CA ARG A 31 -9.72 -16.51 -10.49
C ARG A 31 -8.66 -15.47 -10.78
N ARG A 32 -7.46 -15.92 -11.18
CA ARG A 32 -6.36 -15.02 -11.51
C ARG A 32 -6.68 -14.15 -12.74
N GLU A 33 -7.24 -14.74 -13.78
CA GLU A 33 -7.65 -14.04 -15.01
C GLU A 33 -8.76 -13.04 -14.73
N ALA A 34 -9.80 -13.42 -13.96
CA ALA A 34 -10.85 -12.51 -13.53
C ALA A 34 -10.30 -11.35 -12.69
N MET A 35 -9.39 -11.63 -11.76
CA MET A 35 -8.75 -10.60 -10.94
C MET A 35 -7.88 -9.66 -11.80
N MET A 36 -7.17 -10.19 -12.79
CA MET A 36 -6.38 -9.37 -13.71
C MET A 36 -7.28 -8.51 -14.63
N SER A 37 -8.45 -9.01 -15.07
CA SER A 37 -9.42 -8.23 -15.84
C SER A 37 -9.98 -7.07 -15.01
N ILE A 38 -10.43 -7.34 -13.77
CA ILE A 38 -10.91 -6.30 -12.84
C ILE A 38 -9.83 -5.26 -12.54
N MET A 39 -8.59 -5.71 -12.32
CA MET A 39 -7.47 -4.79 -12.11
C MET A 39 -7.15 -3.97 -13.37
N LYS A 40 -7.32 -4.53 -14.57
CA LYS A 40 -7.13 -3.82 -15.83
C LYS A 40 -8.20 -2.76 -16.02
N GLU A 41 -9.47 -3.09 -15.80
CA GLU A 41 -10.58 -2.12 -15.86
C GLU A 41 -10.40 -0.99 -14.84
N ALA A 42 -10.04 -1.32 -13.60
CA ALA A 42 -9.74 -0.33 -12.55
C ALA A 42 -8.54 0.57 -12.90
N ARG A 43 -7.63 0.14 -13.80
CA ARG A 43 -6.48 0.91 -14.29
C ARG A 43 -6.80 1.78 -15.50
N GLU A 44 -7.95 1.59 -16.14
CA GLU A 44 -8.40 2.46 -17.22
C GLU A 44 -9.09 3.72 -16.70
N GLU A 45 -9.49 3.74 -15.43
CA GLU A 45 -10.05 4.92 -14.79
C GLU A 45 -8.96 5.92 -14.37
N GLU A 46 -9.20 7.18 -14.65
CA GLU A 46 -8.34 8.27 -14.17
C GLU A 46 -8.34 8.33 -12.64
N ILE A 47 -7.20 8.63 -12.06
CA ILE A 47 -7.04 8.84 -10.62
C ILE A 47 -7.12 10.33 -10.34
N GLU A 48 -7.97 10.72 -9.41
CA GLU A 48 -8.01 12.08 -8.90
C GLU A 48 -7.02 12.25 -7.73
N LEU A 49 -6.24 13.34 -7.75
CA LEU A 49 -5.51 13.77 -6.56
C LEU A 49 -6.52 14.34 -5.55
N GLN A 50 -6.75 13.59 -4.47
CA GLN A 50 -7.69 14.02 -3.44
C GLN A 50 -7.18 15.28 -2.74
N SER A 51 -8.02 16.32 -2.66
CA SER A 51 -7.69 17.58 -1.99
C SER A 51 -7.32 17.34 -0.53
N LEU A 52 -6.31 18.06 -0.03
CA LEU A 52 -5.97 18.03 1.38
C LEU A 52 -7.14 18.57 2.21
N PRO A 53 -7.58 17.87 3.27
CA PRO A 53 -8.64 18.36 4.16
C PRO A 53 -8.13 19.40 5.17
N TYR A 54 -6.95 19.96 4.95
CA TYR A 54 -6.28 20.96 5.81
C TYR A 54 -5.27 21.79 5.00
N ASN A 55 -4.84 22.92 5.54
CA ASN A 55 -3.80 23.76 4.95
C ASN A 55 -2.41 23.11 5.04
N PHE A 56 -1.47 23.49 4.18
CA PHE A 56 -0.10 22.96 4.17
C PHE A 56 0.65 23.11 5.49
N ASP A 57 0.37 24.15 6.27
CA ASP A 57 1.00 24.42 7.57
C ASP A 57 0.29 23.74 8.76
N ALA A 58 -0.86 23.10 8.51
CA ALA A 58 -1.69 22.56 9.58
C ALA A 58 -1.09 21.35 10.31
N LEU A 59 -0.11 20.68 9.68
CA LEU A 59 0.58 19.52 10.27
C LEU A 59 1.80 19.91 11.11
N GLN A 60 2.15 21.19 11.16
CA GLN A 60 3.25 21.67 12.00
C GLN A 60 2.94 21.47 13.52
N PRO A 61 3.95 21.15 14.33
CA PRO A 61 5.38 21.04 14.01
C PRO A 61 5.82 19.64 13.54
N VAL A 62 4.91 18.72 13.27
CA VAL A 62 5.23 17.32 12.91
C VAL A 62 5.81 17.23 11.49
N LEU A 63 5.18 17.92 10.56
CA LEU A 63 5.68 18.09 9.20
C LEU A 63 5.73 19.59 8.89
N SER A 64 6.84 20.05 8.31
CA SER A 64 6.97 21.45 7.89
C SER A 64 6.01 21.75 6.73
N LYS A 65 5.64 23.02 6.59
CA LYS A 65 4.83 23.48 5.47
C LYS A 65 5.50 23.16 4.13
N GLU A 66 6.80 23.34 4.05
CA GLU A 66 7.63 23.12 2.87
C GLU A 66 7.63 21.63 2.48
N ASN A 67 7.78 20.73 3.48
CA ASN A 67 7.69 19.30 3.26
C ASN A 67 6.31 18.92 2.73
N VAL A 68 5.23 19.32 3.40
CA VAL A 68 3.85 18.99 2.99
C VAL A 68 3.56 19.52 1.59
N GLN A 69 3.93 20.78 1.30
CA GLN A 69 3.70 21.41 0.00
C GLN A 69 4.45 20.69 -1.12
N TYR A 70 5.74 20.40 -0.95
CA TYR A 70 6.53 19.67 -1.93
C TYR A 70 6.00 18.25 -2.13
N HIS A 71 5.80 17.52 -1.04
CA HIS A 71 5.38 16.12 -1.07
C HIS A 71 3.98 15.96 -1.69
N TYR A 72 3.04 16.87 -1.40
CA TYR A 72 1.70 16.84 -1.99
C TYR A 72 1.68 17.39 -3.42
N SER A 73 2.14 18.65 -3.62
CA SER A 73 1.94 19.36 -4.89
C SER A 73 2.88 18.91 -6.00
N VAL A 74 4.05 18.33 -5.65
CA VAL A 74 5.03 17.88 -6.64
C VAL A 74 5.04 16.37 -6.75
N LEU A 75 5.23 15.65 -5.64
CA LEU A 75 5.41 14.20 -5.70
C LEU A 75 4.07 13.47 -5.88
N SER A 76 3.10 13.72 -5.01
CA SER A 76 1.78 13.07 -5.09
C SER A 76 1.05 13.44 -6.38
N ALA A 77 1.02 14.72 -6.74
CA ALA A 77 0.47 15.18 -8.02
C ALA A 77 1.21 14.59 -9.22
N GLY A 78 2.53 14.45 -9.12
CA GLY A 78 3.35 13.85 -10.17
C GLY A 78 2.99 12.41 -10.47
N TYR A 79 2.69 11.59 -9.46
CA TYR A 79 2.22 10.20 -9.67
C TYR A 79 0.86 10.16 -10.36
N VAL A 80 -0.09 11.00 -9.92
CA VAL A 80 -1.42 11.10 -10.54
C VAL A 80 -1.31 11.53 -11.99
N ASN A 81 -0.56 12.60 -12.27
CA ASN A 81 -0.40 13.12 -13.62
C ASN A 81 0.25 12.11 -14.56
N ARG A 82 1.36 11.48 -14.15
CA ARG A 82 2.03 10.46 -14.99
C ARG A 82 1.14 9.24 -15.24
N TYR A 83 0.37 8.80 -14.23
CA TYR A 83 -0.56 7.70 -14.43
C TYR A 83 -1.63 8.04 -15.45
N ASN A 84 -2.31 9.18 -15.31
CA ASN A 84 -3.40 9.61 -16.20
C ASN A 84 -2.89 9.90 -17.62
N ASN A 85 -1.69 10.46 -17.74
CA ASN A 85 -1.04 10.70 -19.04
C ASN A 85 -0.39 9.45 -19.67
N LYS A 86 -0.43 8.30 -18.97
CA LYS A 86 0.20 7.04 -19.42
C LYS A 86 1.72 7.15 -19.61
N GLU A 87 2.37 7.93 -18.75
CA GLU A 87 3.81 8.20 -18.76
C GLU A 87 4.55 7.25 -17.79
N GLY A 88 5.65 6.66 -18.25
CA GLY A 88 6.51 5.79 -17.44
C GLY A 88 5.84 4.47 -17.03
N ASP A 89 6.22 3.96 -15.85
CA ASP A 89 5.68 2.70 -15.32
C ASP A 89 4.29 2.93 -14.70
N ALA A 90 3.28 2.30 -15.30
CA ALA A 90 1.88 2.45 -14.89
C ALA A 90 1.63 1.94 -13.47
N ASP A 91 2.21 0.79 -13.07
CA ASP A 91 2.00 0.19 -11.75
C ASP A 91 2.65 1.03 -10.66
N PHE A 92 3.84 1.55 -10.93
CA PHE A 92 4.54 2.44 -10.03
C PHE A 92 3.77 3.75 -9.81
N ASN A 93 3.29 4.37 -10.88
CA ASN A 93 2.53 5.61 -10.79
C ASN A 93 1.15 5.41 -10.15
N TYR A 94 0.45 4.32 -10.50
CA TYR A 94 -0.80 3.91 -9.84
C TYR A 94 -0.62 3.74 -8.34
N GLY A 95 0.38 2.97 -7.96
CA GLY A 95 0.67 2.71 -6.56
C GLY A 95 1.04 3.98 -5.81
N GLY A 96 1.87 4.84 -6.41
CA GLY A 96 2.23 6.14 -5.86
C GLY A 96 0.99 7.01 -5.62
N ALA A 97 0.10 7.14 -6.61
CA ALA A 97 -1.13 7.91 -6.49
C ALA A 97 -2.06 7.38 -5.39
N LYS A 98 -2.28 6.06 -5.33
CA LYS A 98 -3.16 5.43 -4.33
C LYS A 98 -2.61 5.54 -2.91
N LEU A 99 -1.31 5.27 -2.72
CA LEU A 99 -0.66 5.33 -1.40
C LEU A 99 -0.65 6.75 -0.85
N HIS A 100 -0.34 7.75 -1.69
CA HIS A 100 -0.34 9.15 -1.26
C HIS A 100 -1.74 9.66 -0.95
N ASN A 101 -2.76 9.32 -1.74
CA ASN A 101 -4.14 9.67 -1.42
C ASN A 101 -4.55 9.10 -0.06
N LEU A 102 -4.25 7.83 0.23
CA LEU A 102 -4.51 7.24 1.54
C LEU A 102 -3.74 7.94 2.66
N PHE A 103 -2.47 8.26 2.42
CA PHE A 103 -1.58 8.91 3.38
C PHE A 103 -2.11 10.28 3.79
N TRP A 104 -2.44 11.14 2.84
CA TRP A 104 -2.91 12.49 3.14
C TRP A 104 -4.29 12.52 3.80
N GLN A 105 -5.19 11.65 3.38
CA GLN A 105 -6.57 11.63 3.88
C GLN A 105 -6.71 11.09 5.30
N GLN A 106 -5.70 10.45 5.86
CA GLN A 106 -5.75 9.90 7.22
C GLN A 106 -5.40 10.91 8.32
N PHE A 107 -4.90 12.10 7.96
CA PHE A 107 -4.45 13.09 8.93
C PHE A 107 -5.53 14.11 9.30
N LYS A 108 -5.31 14.74 10.43
CA LYS A 108 -5.98 15.94 10.94
C LYS A 108 -4.93 17.02 11.25
N PRO A 109 -5.31 18.30 11.33
CA PRO A 109 -4.46 19.36 11.84
C PRO A 109 -3.81 19.00 13.18
N ALA A 110 -2.53 19.34 13.37
CA ALA A 110 -1.80 18.97 14.58
C ALA A 110 -2.39 19.59 15.86
N LYS A 111 -3.07 20.73 15.73
CA LYS A 111 -3.77 21.41 16.83
C LYS A 111 -5.09 20.76 17.23
N GLU A 112 -5.63 19.88 16.37
CA GLU A 112 -6.86 19.18 16.64
C GLU A 112 -6.60 17.88 17.40
N THR A 113 -7.60 17.43 18.15
CA THR A 113 -7.57 16.14 18.85
C THR A 113 -8.46 15.15 18.14
N SER A 114 -8.04 13.90 18.11
CA SER A 114 -8.87 12.77 17.70
C SER A 114 -8.81 11.72 18.79
N LYS A 115 -9.96 11.26 19.24
CA LYS A 115 -10.02 10.23 20.28
C LYS A 115 -9.60 8.89 19.70
N PHE A 116 -8.67 8.24 20.35
CA PHE A 116 -8.32 6.85 20.07
C PHE A 116 -9.33 5.94 20.78
N ASP A 117 -10.44 5.66 20.11
CA ASP A 117 -11.55 4.82 20.58
C ASP A 117 -12.14 3.99 19.42
N GLY A 118 -13.28 3.36 19.66
CA GLY A 118 -14.01 2.61 18.66
C GLY A 118 -13.32 1.29 18.22
N PRO A 119 -13.73 0.73 17.07
CA PRO A 119 -13.23 -0.56 16.59
C PRO A 119 -11.73 -0.60 16.37
N ILE A 120 -11.12 0.50 15.87
CA ILE A 120 -9.67 0.53 15.66
C ILE A 120 -8.89 0.40 16.96
N LYS A 121 -9.38 1.00 18.06
CA LYS A 121 -8.76 0.86 19.37
C LYS A 121 -8.78 -0.60 19.83
N GLN A 122 -9.91 -1.29 19.65
CA GLN A 122 -10.02 -2.72 20.00
C GLN A 122 -9.00 -3.55 19.22
N THR A 123 -8.91 -3.33 17.91
CA THR A 123 -7.96 -4.01 17.02
C THR A 123 -6.51 -3.75 17.44
N ILE A 124 -6.13 -2.49 17.67
CA ILE A 124 -4.76 -2.12 18.06
C ILE A 124 -4.43 -2.63 19.44
N THR A 125 -5.35 -2.52 20.41
CA THR A 125 -5.13 -3.02 21.77
C THR A 125 -4.94 -4.54 21.79
N ALA A 126 -5.73 -5.28 21.03
CA ALA A 126 -5.61 -6.74 20.95
C ALA A 126 -4.27 -7.19 20.35
N ASN A 127 -3.73 -6.45 19.37
CA ASN A 127 -2.50 -6.84 18.67
C ASN A 127 -1.21 -6.26 19.31
N TYR A 128 -1.29 -5.07 19.92
CA TYR A 128 -0.11 -4.29 20.33
C TYR A 128 -0.19 -3.73 21.76
N GLY A 129 -1.30 -3.94 22.45
CA GLY A 129 -1.55 -3.42 23.82
C GLY A 129 -2.01 -1.98 23.79
N ASP A 130 -1.28 -1.06 23.17
CA ASP A 130 -1.61 0.37 23.09
C ASP A 130 -0.99 1.03 21.85
N LEU A 131 -1.13 2.37 21.75
CA LEU A 131 -0.53 3.15 20.66
C LEU A 131 1.00 3.16 20.70
N LYS A 132 1.60 3.01 21.88
CA LYS A 132 3.04 2.92 22.00
C LYS A 132 3.54 1.59 21.42
N GLY A 133 2.88 0.49 21.76
CA GLY A 133 3.20 -0.83 21.19
C GLY A 133 3.01 -0.87 19.67
N LEU A 134 1.96 -0.21 19.16
CA LEU A 134 1.79 -0.03 17.72
C LEU A 134 2.96 0.75 17.11
N ALA A 135 3.35 1.89 17.72
CA ALA A 135 4.46 2.72 17.23
C ALA A 135 5.78 1.92 17.20
N ASP A 136 6.09 1.21 18.28
CA ASP A 136 7.31 0.39 18.38
C ASP A 136 7.35 -0.67 17.26
N LYS A 137 6.23 -1.33 16.99
CA LYS A 137 6.13 -2.35 15.92
C LYS A 137 6.15 -1.76 14.51
N LEU A 138 5.57 -0.58 14.31
CA LEU A 138 5.69 0.14 13.03
C LEU A 138 7.14 0.53 12.75
N VAL A 139 7.86 1.03 13.77
CA VAL A 139 9.29 1.35 13.65
C VAL A 139 10.10 0.09 13.33
N GLU A 140 9.91 -0.99 14.08
CA GLU A 140 10.59 -2.27 13.84
C GLU A 140 10.39 -2.73 12.39
N SER A 141 9.13 -2.74 11.92
CA SER A 141 8.79 -3.15 10.55
C SER A 141 9.35 -2.20 9.49
N ALA A 142 9.29 -0.88 9.72
CA ALA A 142 9.83 0.11 8.79
C ALA A 142 11.35 -0.01 8.61
N MET A 143 12.08 -0.41 9.65
CA MET A 143 13.53 -0.61 9.59
C MET A 143 13.94 -1.83 8.76
N THR A 144 13.00 -2.73 8.41
CA THR A 144 13.26 -3.84 7.49
C THR A 144 13.22 -3.43 6.02
N ILE A 145 12.69 -2.23 5.71
CA ILE A 145 12.61 -1.74 4.35
C ILE A 145 14.02 -1.37 3.86
N GLN A 146 14.48 -2.07 2.83
CA GLN A 146 15.71 -1.74 2.12
C GLN A 146 15.39 -0.75 0.99
N GLY A 147 15.98 0.44 1.06
CA GLY A 147 15.64 1.53 0.14
C GLY A 147 14.36 2.23 0.52
N SER A 148 13.51 2.50 -0.45
CA SER A 148 12.26 3.24 -0.30
C SER A 148 11.06 2.29 -0.22
N GLY A 149 10.01 2.71 0.47
CA GLY A 149 8.79 1.92 0.60
C GLY A 149 7.81 2.52 1.60
N TRP A 150 6.86 1.69 2.04
CA TRP A 150 5.80 2.08 2.95
C TRP A 150 5.65 1.03 4.05
N VAL A 151 5.38 1.47 5.26
CA VAL A 151 4.86 0.60 6.32
C VAL A 151 3.38 0.87 6.49
N TYR A 152 2.58 -0.17 6.63
CA TYR A 152 1.14 -0.01 6.68
C TYR A 152 0.45 -1.00 7.62
N LEU A 153 -0.74 -0.62 8.07
CA LEU A 153 -1.64 -1.44 8.86
C LEU A 153 -2.77 -1.94 7.94
N THR A 154 -3.13 -3.20 8.06
CA THR A 154 -4.33 -3.77 7.43
C THR A 154 -5.58 -3.52 8.27
N LYS A 155 -6.79 -3.73 7.73
CA LYS A 155 -8.06 -3.67 8.50
C LYS A 155 -8.06 -4.61 9.72
N THR A 156 -7.35 -5.74 9.64
CA THR A 156 -7.24 -6.72 10.75
C THR A 156 -6.18 -6.35 11.79
N GLY A 157 -5.51 -5.22 11.62
CA GLY A 157 -4.47 -4.75 12.52
C GLY A 157 -3.09 -5.38 12.28
N THR A 158 -2.86 -6.08 11.18
CA THR A 158 -1.54 -6.63 10.85
C THR A 158 -0.65 -5.54 10.24
N ILE A 159 0.56 -5.38 10.77
CA ILE A 159 1.57 -4.48 10.18
C ILE A 159 2.28 -5.23 9.04
N LYS A 160 2.43 -4.55 7.91
CA LYS A 160 3.15 -5.02 6.72
C LYS A 160 3.98 -3.91 6.13
N THR A 161 4.88 -4.27 5.22
CA THR A 161 5.66 -3.33 4.41
C THR A 161 5.45 -3.61 2.92
N THR A 162 5.66 -2.60 2.11
CA THR A 162 5.69 -2.74 0.65
C THR A 162 6.82 -1.88 0.08
N PRO A 163 7.61 -2.43 -0.88
CA PRO A 163 8.72 -1.68 -1.47
C PRO A 163 8.24 -0.66 -2.48
N ASN A 164 9.00 0.41 -2.63
CA ASN A 164 8.75 1.47 -3.60
C ASN A 164 7.29 1.97 -3.56
N GLN A 165 6.62 2.03 -4.72
CA GLN A 165 5.21 2.43 -4.84
C GLN A 165 4.30 1.21 -5.11
N SER A 166 4.65 0.02 -4.61
CA SER A 166 3.86 -1.19 -4.83
C SER A 166 2.59 -1.19 -3.97
N PHE A 167 1.49 -0.71 -4.53
CA PHE A 167 0.19 -0.68 -3.85
C PHE A 167 -0.34 -2.11 -3.58
N ARG A 168 -0.90 -2.30 -2.39
CA ARG A 168 -1.57 -3.54 -1.97
C ARG A 168 -3.02 -3.23 -1.61
N SER A 169 -3.94 -4.10 -2.02
CA SER A 169 -5.38 -3.90 -1.77
C SER A 169 -5.76 -3.96 -0.28
N ASP A 170 -4.90 -4.50 0.57
CA ASP A 170 -5.09 -4.59 2.02
C ASP A 170 -4.49 -3.41 2.81
N VAL A 171 -3.94 -2.39 2.13
CA VAL A 171 -3.46 -1.16 2.78
C VAL A 171 -4.65 -0.40 3.35
N PHE A 172 -4.60 -0.17 4.65
CA PHE A 172 -5.69 0.48 5.39
C PHE A 172 -5.26 1.83 6.00
N MET A 173 -4.14 1.84 6.72
CA MET A 173 -3.46 3.03 7.23
C MET A 173 -1.98 2.92 6.86
N THR A 174 -1.39 3.96 6.31
CA THR A 174 -0.04 3.87 5.75
C THR A 174 0.88 5.01 6.20
N ILE A 175 2.17 4.73 6.27
CA ILE A 175 3.23 5.70 6.56
C ILE A 175 4.28 5.58 5.46
N ASP A 176 4.57 6.69 4.84
CA ASP A 176 5.59 6.81 3.81
C ASP A 176 6.99 6.74 4.42
N MET A 177 7.83 5.84 3.91
CA MET A 177 9.21 5.64 4.35
C MET A 177 10.24 6.04 3.28
N TRP A 178 9.80 6.78 2.25
CA TRP A 178 10.71 7.46 1.34
C TRP A 178 11.42 8.62 2.06
N GLU A 179 12.64 8.91 1.68
CA GLU A 179 13.46 9.92 2.38
C GLU A 179 12.82 11.31 2.42
N HIS A 180 12.12 11.71 1.33
CA HIS A 180 11.43 12.98 1.28
C HIS A 180 10.37 13.17 2.39
N SER A 181 9.80 12.08 2.92
CA SER A 181 8.75 12.13 3.93
C SER A 181 9.26 12.52 5.31
N PHE A 182 10.54 12.23 5.61
CA PHE A 182 11.12 12.49 6.92
C PHE A 182 12.34 13.44 6.90
N THR A 183 12.43 14.29 5.86
CA THR A 183 13.51 15.30 5.76
C THR A 183 13.55 16.25 6.96
N ASP A 184 12.42 16.57 7.56
CA ASP A 184 12.33 17.41 8.77
C ASP A 184 13.03 16.79 9.99
N TYR A 185 13.38 15.51 9.93
CA TYR A 185 14.01 14.73 11.01
C TYR A 185 15.49 14.44 10.76
N ILE A 186 15.98 14.70 9.55
CA ILE A 186 17.40 14.56 9.20
C ILE A 186 18.18 15.77 9.76
N PRO A 187 19.40 15.60 10.33
CA PRO A 187 20.27 14.41 10.25
C PRO A 187 20.25 13.47 11.47
N ALA A 188 19.18 13.43 12.25
CA ALA A 188 19.14 12.56 13.42
C ALA A 188 19.32 11.08 13.04
N LYS A 189 20.14 10.34 13.82
CA LYS A 189 20.35 8.89 13.57
C LYS A 189 19.06 8.07 13.65
N ASP A 190 18.09 8.52 14.43
CA ASP A 190 16.79 7.90 14.65
C ASP A 190 15.65 8.61 13.89
N ALA A 191 15.99 9.33 12.79
CA ALA A 191 15.03 10.12 12.02
C ALA A 191 13.75 9.35 11.66
N LYS A 192 13.88 8.12 11.13
CA LYS A 192 12.74 7.26 10.78
C LYS A 192 11.84 6.96 11.99
N ALA A 193 12.42 6.62 13.13
CA ALA A 193 11.65 6.31 14.34
C ALA A 193 10.94 7.55 14.90
N LYS A 194 11.61 8.69 14.93
CA LYS A 194 11.03 9.98 15.34
C LYS A 194 9.89 10.39 14.44
N TYR A 195 10.07 10.28 13.13
CA TYR A 195 9.06 10.58 12.12
C TYR A 195 7.81 9.71 12.32
N ILE A 196 7.94 8.38 12.37
CA ILE A 196 6.81 7.47 12.57
C ILE A 196 6.04 7.82 13.84
N THR A 197 6.74 7.99 14.97
CA THR A 197 6.13 8.31 16.25
C THR A 197 5.42 9.67 16.22
N ALA A 198 5.97 10.64 15.50
CA ALA A 198 5.36 11.96 15.37
C ALA A 198 4.14 11.95 14.45
N VAL A 199 4.23 11.29 13.28
CA VAL A 199 3.14 11.19 12.32
C VAL A 199 1.93 10.46 12.90
N LEU A 200 2.11 9.47 13.76
CA LEU A 200 1.00 8.81 14.46
C LEU A 200 0.13 9.77 15.28
N LYS A 201 0.68 10.92 15.76
CA LYS A 201 -0.08 11.95 16.47
C LYS A 201 -1.03 12.74 15.56
N LEU A 202 -0.76 12.72 14.24
CA LEU A 202 -1.59 13.37 13.24
C LEU A 202 -2.77 12.50 12.80
N ILE A 203 -2.77 11.21 13.10
CA ILE A 203 -3.84 10.30 12.66
C ILE A 203 -5.19 10.76 13.21
N ASP A 204 -6.16 10.91 12.32
CA ASP A 204 -7.56 11.10 12.66
C ASP A 204 -8.22 9.73 12.85
N TRP A 205 -8.27 9.29 14.10
CA TRP A 205 -8.85 7.98 14.46
C TRP A 205 -10.32 7.85 14.08
N ASN A 206 -11.06 8.97 14.00
CA ASN A 206 -12.44 8.96 13.53
C ASN A 206 -12.51 8.60 12.04
N LYS A 207 -11.59 9.14 11.22
CA LYS A 207 -11.48 8.76 9.80
C LYS A 207 -11.08 7.30 9.65
N ILE A 208 -10.15 6.83 10.49
CA ILE A 208 -9.72 5.43 10.48
C ILE A 208 -10.89 4.50 10.85
N ASN A 209 -11.68 4.82 11.88
CA ASN A 209 -12.88 4.05 12.23
C ASN A 209 -13.89 4.00 11.08
N ARG A 210 -14.19 5.13 10.43
CA ARG A 210 -15.10 5.16 9.27
C ARG A 210 -14.63 4.28 8.11
N ARG A 211 -13.30 4.20 7.87
CA ARG A 211 -12.73 3.29 6.87
C ARG A 211 -12.91 1.80 7.23
N LEU A 212 -13.05 1.46 8.52
CA LEU A 212 -13.33 0.08 8.93
C LEU A 212 -14.77 -0.35 8.60
N GLU A 213 -15.69 0.60 8.60
CA GLU A 213 -17.12 0.37 8.37
C GLU A 213 -17.48 0.34 6.86
N SER A 214 -16.61 0.90 6.00
CA SER A 214 -16.72 0.87 4.53
C SER A 214 -16.07 -0.37 3.93
#